data_2eee816d2007bbe7eeae4d1bb1df1bcc
#
_entry.id   2eee816d2007bbe7eeae4d1bb1df1bcc
#
_cell.length_a   1.000
_cell.length_b   1.000
_cell.length_c   1.000
_cell.angle_alpha   90.00
_cell.angle_beta   90.00
_cell.angle_gamma   90.00
#
_symmetry.space_group_name_H-M   'P 1'
#
loop_
_entity.id
_entity.type
_entity.pdbx_description
1 polymer ?
#
loop_
_entity_poly.entity_id
_entity_poly.type
_entity_poly.pdbx_seq_one_letter_code
_entity_poly.pdbx_strand_id
1 'polypeptide(L)'
;MIRQRAGADTGGPGMDPGSRARGGDRRRAIDPWKIAFFVVMTMAIVVAGAWALLGSSLLAVKSVRVTGTRRVPTAAVVEAAGIRYGTPLIGIDAARAARQVERLAQVQSAQVSRDWPDTVLISVRERTPALAIARQGAFEIVDEYGVIVASAASAPPGLPLLHSPPGALRGSAQVRAAAVVLRELPARLRDRVTAVDAPAASQVTLDMRGGVRVQWGGPGRSGAKMAELAILMRGHASYYDVSDPGTAATGG
;
A
#
# COMPACT_ATOMS: atom_id res chain seq x y z
N MET A 1 -40.19 4.79 124.29
CA MET A 1 -39.03 4.04 124.81
C MET A 1 -37.97 3.97 123.68
N ILE A 2 -36.94 4.63 123.90
CA ILE A 2 -35.53 4.28 123.77
C ILE A 2 -35.00 4.10 122.29
N ARG A 3 -34.26 5.07 121.96
CA ARG A 3 -32.81 5.18 121.67
C ARG A 3 -32.38 4.77 120.27
N GLN A 4 -31.81 5.69 119.67
CA GLN A 4 -30.37 6.06 119.49
C GLN A 4 -29.68 5.22 118.47
N ARG A 5 -29.01 5.69 117.64
CA ARG A 5 -27.80 6.53 117.34
C ARG A 5 -27.31 6.15 115.93
N ALA A 6 -27.07 7.10 115.14
CA ALA A 6 -25.74 7.73 114.87
C ALA A 6 -24.74 6.84 114.09
N GLY A 7 -24.22 7.40 113.15
CA GLY A 7 -22.95 7.08 112.46
C GLY A 7 -23.01 7.56 111.02
N ALA A 8 -22.59 8.72 110.78
CA ALA A 8 -21.38 9.30 110.24
C ALA A 8 -20.59 8.27 109.37
N ASP A 9 -20.34 8.49 108.17
CA ASP A 9 -19.17 9.25 107.70
C ASP A 9 -18.80 8.92 106.25
N THR A 10 -18.35 9.94 105.61
CA THR A 10 -17.24 10.01 104.64
C THR A 10 -17.33 9.25 103.30
N GLY A 11 -17.33 10.05 102.34
CA GLY A 11 -16.15 10.13 101.44
C GLY A 11 -16.26 9.50 100.12
N GLY A 12 -16.08 10.28 99.19
CA GLY A 12 -15.43 9.86 97.95
C GLY A 12 -16.17 10.16 96.62
N PRO A 13 -15.65 11.04 95.83
CA PRO A 13 -16.25 11.32 94.54
C PRO A 13 -15.92 10.20 93.57
N GLY A 14 -16.99 9.44 93.19
CA GLY A 14 -16.90 8.44 92.16
C GLY A 14 -16.72 9.11 90.81
N MET A 15 -15.58 8.90 90.27
CA MET A 15 -15.21 9.22 88.87
C MET A 15 -16.24 8.58 87.92
N ASP A 16 -16.85 9.40 87.09
CA ASP A 16 -17.65 9.02 86.01
C ASP A 16 -16.70 8.65 84.77
N PRO A 17 -16.60 7.39 84.30
CA PRO A 17 -15.75 7.06 83.17
C PRO A 17 -16.57 7.02 81.90
N GLY A 18 -16.35 8.01 81.11
CA GLY A 18 -16.48 7.65 79.69
C GLY A 18 -17.64 8.21 78.89
N SER A 19 -17.67 9.49 78.70
CA SER A 19 -18.18 10.01 77.46
C SER A 19 -17.13 9.75 76.33
N ARG A 20 -17.20 8.56 75.74
CA ARG A 20 -16.50 8.32 74.50
C ARG A 20 -17.14 9.22 73.46
N ALA A 21 -16.52 10.36 73.24
CA ALA A 21 -16.73 11.15 72.01
C ALA A 21 -16.47 10.27 70.82
N ARG A 22 -17.54 9.76 70.22
CA ARG A 22 -17.48 9.20 68.83
C ARG A 22 -17.11 10.36 67.92
N GLY A 23 -15.81 10.55 67.72
CA GLY A 23 -15.30 11.30 66.57
C GLY A 23 -15.87 10.71 65.33
N GLY A 24 -16.97 11.25 64.87
CA GLY A 24 -17.53 10.92 63.60
C GLY A 24 -16.50 11.28 62.51
N ASP A 25 -15.79 10.29 62.05
CA ASP A 25 -14.99 10.36 60.81
C ASP A 25 -15.98 10.70 59.68
N ARG A 26 -16.24 11.98 59.50
CA ARG A 26 -16.96 12.51 58.35
C ARG A 26 -16.04 12.31 57.16
N ARG A 27 -15.92 11.05 56.69
CA ARG A 27 -15.51 10.78 55.33
C ARG A 27 -16.42 11.63 54.46
N ARG A 28 -15.85 12.71 53.91
CA ARG A 28 -16.53 13.53 52.91
C ARG A 28 -16.93 12.58 51.77
N ALA A 29 -18.15 12.05 51.86
CA ALA A 29 -18.75 11.32 50.76
C ALA A 29 -18.79 12.31 49.60
N ILE A 30 -17.92 12.08 48.64
CA ILE A 30 -17.89 12.88 47.42
C ILE A 30 -19.23 12.60 46.75
N ASP A 31 -20.07 13.60 46.66
CA ASP A 31 -21.38 13.53 46.01
C ASP A 31 -21.23 12.91 44.62
N PRO A 32 -21.84 11.76 44.36
CA PRO A 32 -21.70 11.10 43.04
C PRO A 32 -22.15 12.00 41.88
N TRP A 33 -23.06 12.92 42.16
CA TRP A 33 -23.51 13.94 41.21
C TRP A 33 -22.40 14.93 40.84
N LYS A 34 -21.56 15.33 41.79
CA LYS A 34 -20.42 16.22 41.50
C LYS A 34 -19.37 15.50 40.66
N ILE A 35 -19.11 14.22 40.95
CA ILE A 35 -18.21 13.40 40.11
C ILE A 35 -18.76 13.31 38.67
N ALA A 36 -20.03 12.96 38.53
CA ALA A 36 -20.68 12.87 37.22
C ALA A 36 -20.62 14.19 36.46
N PHE A 37 -20.89 15.32 37.16
CA PHE A 37 -20.81 16.66 36.56
C PHE A 37 -19.39 16.99 36.10
N PHE A 38 -18.35 16.73 36.90
CA PHE A 38 -16.98 16.99 36.53
C PHE A 38 -16.53 16.09 35.36
N VAL A 39 -16.94 14.81 35.33
CA VAL A 39 -16.64 13.89 34.23
C VAL A 39 -17.27 14.37 32.93
N VAL A 40 -18.55 14.74 32.95
CA VAL A 40 -19.25 15.26 31.76
C VAL A 40 -18.64 16.57 31.29
N MET A 41 -18.31 17.48 32.24
CA MET A 41 -17.68 18.76 31.89
C MET A 41 -16.29 18.57 31.30
N THR A 42 -15.47 17.69 31.88
CA THR A 42 -14.14 17.35 31.33
C THR A 42 -14.26 16.73 29.94
N MET A 43 -15.20 15.79 29.77
CA MET A 43 -15.50 15.19 28.45
C MET A 43 -15.91 16.27 27.46
N ALA A 44 -16.80 17.18 27.80
CA ALA A 44 -17.24 18.27 26.93
C ALA A 44 -16.09 19.20 26.53
N ILE A 45 -15.18 19.54 27.44
CA ILE A 45 -14.00 20.36 27.18
C ILE A 45 -13.04 19.62 26.24
N VAL A 46 -12.80 18.32 26.46
CA VAL A 46 -11.95 17.50 25.60
C VAL A 46 -12.52 17.39 24.19
N VAL A 47 -13.83 17.13 24.08
CA VAL A 47 -14.52 17.06 22.78
C VAL A 47 -14.48 18.41 22.05
N ALA A 48 -14.77 19.51 22.77
CA ALA A 48 -14.72 20.85 22.18
C ALA A 48 -13.29 21.24 21.76
N GLY A 49 -12.29 20.91 22.58
CA GLY A 49 -10.87 21.12 22.24
C GLY A 49 -10.42 20.28 21.05
N ALA A 50 -10.78 19.01 21.01
CA ALA A 50 -10.50 18.14 19.88
C ALA A 50 -11.19 18.67 18.60
N TRP A 51 -12.44 19.08 18.68
CA TRP A 51 -13.17 19.63 17.54
C TRP A 51 -12.56 20.95 17.04
N ALA A 52 -12.17 21.84 17.93
CA ALA A 52 -11.49 23.09 17.59
C ALA A 52 -10.11 22.84 16.96
N LEU A 53 -9.34 21.86 17.46
CA LEU A 53 -8.05 21.49 16.90
C LEU A 53 -8.19 20.83 15.52
N LEU A 54 -9.11 19.88 15.37
CA LEU A 54 -9.32 19.14 14.11
C LEU A 54 -9.86 20.03 12.99
N GLY A 55 -10.61 21.08 13.33
CA GLY A 55 -11.11 22.09 12.38
C GLY A 55 -10.17 23.29 12.20
N SER A 56 -9.06 23.35 12.90
CA SER A 56 -8.16 24.50 12.85
C SER A 56 -7.22 24.45 11.63
N SER A 57 -6.74 25.61 11.19
CA SER A 57 -5.69 25.73 10.16
C SER A 57 -4.35 25.10 10.54
N LEU A 58 -4.17 24.72 11.81
CA LEU A 58 -2.98 24.04 12.30
C LEU A 58 -2.88 22.60 11.75
N LEU A 59 -4.01 21.95 11.54
CA LEU A 59 -4.12 20.58 11.01
C LEU A 59 -4.63 20.56 9.56
N ALA A 60 -4.47 21.67 8.85
CA ALA A 60 -4.77 21.77 7.43
C ALA A 60 -3.54 21.40 6.59
N VAL A 61 -3.77 20.87 5.38
CA VAL A 61 -2.72 20.52 4.43
C VAL A 61 -1.90 21.75 4.07
N LYS A 62 -0.63 21.76 4.47
CA LYS A 62 0.37 22.75 4.05
C LYS A 62 1.37 22.18 3.07
N SER A 63 1.59 20.86 3.11
CA SER A 63 2.50 20.20 2.19
C SER A 63 1.97 18.87 1.67
N VAL A 64 2.35 18.54 0.43
CA VAL A 64 2.11 17.23 -0.18
C VAL A 64 3.48 16.67 -0.57
N ARG A 65 3.84 15.54 0.02
CA ARG A 65 5.10 14.85 -0.28
C ARG A 65 4.82 13.64 -1.13
N VAL A 66 5.49 13.54 -2.28
CA VAL A 66 5.39 12.40 -3.19
C VAL A 66 6.68 11.61 -3.13
N THR A 67 6.55 10.28 -3.05
CA THR A 67 7.68 9.34 -3.03
C THR A 67 7.46 8.22 -4.04
N GLY A 68 8.55 7.59 -4.49
CA GLY A 68 8.48 6.44 -5.40
C GLY A 68 8.41 6.79 -6.88
N THR A 69 8.41 8.07 -7.24
CA THR A 69 8.41 8.52 -8.63
C THR A 69 9.83 8.65 -9.18
N ARG A 70 10.04 8.21 -10.42
CA ARG A 70 11.29 8.37 -11.19
C ARG A 70 11.02 8.96 -12.58
N ARG A 71 9.96 8.54 -13.23
CA ARG A 71 9.53 8.94 -14.58
C ARG A 71 8.30 9.83 -14.55
N VAL A 72 7.41 9.61 -13.58
CA VAL A 72 6.19 10.41 -13.42
C VAL A 72 6.55 11.73 -12.73
N PRO A 73 6.23 12.89 -13.33
CA PRO A 73 6.45 14.18 -12.68
C PRO A 73 5.65 14.27 -11.38
N THR A 74 6.30 14.69 -10.31
CA THR A 74 5.66 14.88 -9.00
C THR A 74 4.44 15.81 -9.08
N ALA A 75 4.52 16.86 -9.90
CA ALA A 75 3.42 17.80 -10.12
C ALA A 75 2.17 17.10 -10.67
N ALA A 76 2.34 16.18 -11.63
CA ALA A 76 1.22 15.42 -12.21
C ALA A 76 0.55 14.52 -11.17
N VAL A 77 1.32 13.93 -10.24
CA VAL A 77 0.78 13.12 -9.14
C VAL A 77 -0.04 13.98 -8.17
N VAL A 78 0.49 15.15 -7.78
CA VAL A 78 -0.20 16.08 -6.87
C VAL A 78 -1.49 16.59 -7.51
N GLU A 79 -1.46 16.96 -8.78
CA GLU A 79 -2.64 17.40 -9.54
C GLU A 79 -3.68 16.28 -9.64
N ALA A 80 -3.25 15.07 -10.00
CA ALA A 80 -4.15 13.91 -10.10
C ALA A 80 -4.80 13.56 -8.76
N ALA A 81 -4.06 13.69 -7.65
CA ALA A 81 -4.59 13.44 -6.31
C ALA A 81 -5.74 14.38 -5.93
N GLY A 82 -5.79 15.59 -6.53
CA GLY A 82 -6.85 16.56 -6.32
C GLY A 82 -6.94 17.09 -4.89
N ILE A 83 -5.81 17.07 -4.16
CA ILE A 83 -5.75 17.54 -2.78
C ILE A 83 -5.55 19.04 -2.76
N ARG A 84 -6.47 19.75 -2.11
CA ARG A 84 -6.40 21.22 -1.97
C ARG A 84 -5.63 21.58 -0.69
N TYR A 85 -4.70 22.50 -0.82
CA TYR A 85 -4.04 23.12 0.33
C TYR A 85 -5.07 23.84 1.20
N GLY A 86 -4.87 23.84 2.50
CA GLY A 86 -5.80 24.43 3.46
C GLY A 86 -6.98 23.52 3.85
N THR A 87 -7.16 22.37 3.21
CA THR A 87 -8.19 21.40 3.63
C THR A 87 -7.75 20.70 4.93
N PRO A 88 -8.63 20.57 5.94
CA PRO A 88 -8.31 19.80 7.13
C PRO A 88 -7.87 18.36 6.77
N LEU A 89 -6.75 17.90 7.36
CA LEU A 89 -6.20 16.57 7.06
C LEU A 89 -7.22 15.45 7.31
N ILE A 90 -8.05 15.60 8.35
CA ILE A 90 -9.05 14.59 8.69
C ILE A 90 -10.13 14.45 7.61
N GLY A 91 -10.40 15.52 6.86
CA GLY A 91 -11.39 15.55 5.79
C GLY A 91 -10.90 14.99 4.45
N ILE A 92 -9.62 14.61 4.33
CA ILE A 92 -9.08 14.07 3.09
C ILE A 92 -9.53 12.63 2.92
N ASP A 93 -10.19 12.34 1.81
CA ASP A 93 -10.46 10.98 1.34
C ASP A 93 -9.21 10.41 0.66
N ALA A 94 -8.37 9.77 1.47
CA ALA A 94 -7.12 9.17 1.02
C ALA A 94 -7.34 8.09 -0.06
N ALA A 95 -8.41 7.30 0.07
CA ALA A 95 -8.72 6.24 -0.89
C ALA A 95 -9.14 6.82 -2.25
N ARG A 96 -9.93 7.88 -2.25
CA ARG A 96 -10.31 8.58 -3.47
C ARG A 96 -9.08 9.20 -4.15
N ALA A 97 -8.23 9.88 -3.40
CA ALA A 97 -7.00 10.48 -3.93
C ALA A 97 -6.08 9.41 -4.53
N ALA A 98 -5.90 8.27 -3.86
CA ALA A 98 -5.12 7.15 -4.38
C ALA A 98 -5.68 6.64 -5.72
N ARG A 99 -6.98 6.38 -5.80
CA ARG A 99 -7.62 5.95 -7.05
C ARG A 99 -7.50 6.97 -8.18
N GLN A 100 -7.46 8.27 -7.87
CA GLN A 100 -7.23 9.29 -8.89
C GLN A 100 -5.81 9.26 -9.43
N VAL A 101 -4.82 9.10 -8.55
CA VAL A 101 -3.40 8.93 -8.94
C VAL A 101 -3.20 7.66 -9.77
N GLU A 102 -3.87 6.56 -9.43
CA GLU A 102 -3.81 5.28 -10.17
C GLU A 102 -4.40 5.35 -11.60
N ARG A 103 -5.14 6.41 -11.94
CA ARG A 103 -5.58 6.66 -13.32
C ARG A 103 -4.47 7.14 -14.25
N LEU A 104 -3.36 7.61 -13.69
CA LEU A 104 -2.18 7.92 -14.49
C LEU A 104 -1.63 6.61 -15.09
N ALA A 105 -1.50 6.56 -16.41
CA ALA A 105 -1.11 5.34 -17.13
C ALA A 105 0.20 4.73 -16.64
N GLN A 106 1.11 5.55 -16.16
CA GLN A 106 2.43 5.16 -15.66
C GLN A 106 2.41 4.68 -14.19
N VAL A 107 1.29 4.82 -13.48
CA VAL A 107 1.16 4.42 -12.08
C VAL A 107 0.56 3.04 -11.99
N GLN A 108 1.24 2.13 -11.28
CA GLN A 108 0.76 0.80 -10.99
C GLN A 108 -0.15 0.78 -9.77
N SER A 109 0.28 1.47 -8.71
CA SER A 109 -0.48 1.64 -7.48
C SER A 109 -0.06 2.92 -6.77
N ALA A 110 -0.97 3.49 -6.01
CA ALA A 110 -0.71 4.65 -5.18
C ALA A 110 -1.29 4.43 -3.77
N GLN A 111 -0.57 4.91 -2.78
CA GLN A 111 -1.03 4.93 -1.41
C GLN A 111 -0.96 6.36 -0.89
N VAL A 112 -2.06 6.84 -0.34
CA VAL A 112 -2.15 8.18 0.25
C VAL A 112 -2.34 8.03 1.75
N SER A 113 -1.51 8.70 2.51
CA SER A 113 -1.57 8.71 3.98
C SER A 113 -1.45 10.12 4.52
N ARG A 114 -1.97 10.30 5.74
CA ARG A 114 -1.85 11.56 6.47
C ARG A 114 -0.60 11.49 7.33
N ASP A 115 0.29 12.45 7.15
CA ASP A 115 1.50 12.64 7.95
C ASP A 115 1.30 13.91 8.79
N TRP A 116 0.85 13.67 10.03
CA TRP A 116 0.50 14.76 10.93
C TRP A 116 1.70 15.62 11.30
N PRO A 117 1.53 16.96 11.49
CA PRO A 117 0.25 17.67 11.65
C PRO A 117 -0.37 18.23 10.37
N ASP A 118 0.36 18.40 9.25
CA ASP A 118 -0.07 19.23 8.13
C ASP A 118 0.38 18.71 6.74
N THR A 119 0.85 17.47 6.67
CA THR A 119 1.41 16.88 5.44
C THR A 119 0.56 15.71 4.94
N VAL A 120 0.43 15.59 3.62
CA VAL A 120 -0.07 14.39 2.96
C VAL A 120 1.09 13.69 2.28
N LEU A 121 1.26 12.41 2.56
CA LEU A 121 2.25 11.56 1.91
C LEU A 121 1.57 10.72 0.84
N ILE A 122 2.07 10.82 -0.40
CA ILE A 122 1.64 10.01 -1.54
C ILE A 122 2.80 9.11 -1.94
N SER A 123 2.66 7.81 -1.71
CA SER A 123 3.64 6.81 -2.15
C SER A 123 3.16 6.19 -3.45
N VAL A 124 3.95 6.33 -4.50
CA VAL A 124 3.63 5.86 -5.85
C VAL A 124 4.53 4.69 -6.22
N ARG A 125 3.94 3.65 -6.78
CA ARG A 125 4.66 2.61 -7.48
C ARG A 125 4.43 2.78 -8.98
N GLU A 126 5.50 3.08 -9.71
CA GLU A 126 5.44 3.22 -11.17
C GLU A 126 5.38 1.86 -11.86
N ARG A 127 4.69 1.82 -13.01
CA ARG A 127 4.69 0.65 -13.89
C ARG A 127 6.05 0.49 -14.53
N THR A 128 6.50 -0.76 -14.62
CA THR A 128 7.76 -1.09 -15.28
C THR A 128 7.49 -1.47 -16.73
N PRO A 129 7.99 -0.74 -17.71
CA PRO A 129 7.91 -1.13 -19.12
C PRO A 129 8.53 -2.50 -19.36
N ALA A 130 7.86 -3.35 -20.12
CA ALA A 130 8.30 -4.71 -20.40
C ALA A 130 8.54 -4.96 -21.89
N LEU A 131 7.73 -4.37 -22.78
CA LEU A 131 7.83 -4.55 -24.23
C LEU A 131 7.25 -3.35 -24.98
N ALA A 132 7.56 -3.26 -26.27
CA ALA A 132 7.01 -2.25 -27.17
C ALA A 132 6.27 -2.91 -28.33
N ILE A 133 5.16 -2.31 -28.77
CA ILE A 133 4.33 -2.76 -29.88
C ILE A 133 4.38 -1.68 -30.96
N ALA A 134 4.79 -2.04 -32.19
CA ALA A 134 4.76 -1.13 -33.33
C ALA A 134 3.31 -0.91 -33.80
N ARG A 135 2.89 0.36 -33.90
CA ARG A 135 1.55 0.74 -34.34
C ARG A 135 1.59 2.00 -35.19
N GLN A 136 1.12 1.94 -36.42
CA GLN A 136 0.86 3.11 -37.30
C GLN A 136 1.93 4.22 -37.25
N GLY A 137 3.21 3.85 -37.24
CA GLY A 137 4.31 4.82 -37.16
C GLY A 137 4.72 5.27 -35.75
N ALA A 138 4.15 4.68 -34.72
CA ALA A 138 4.51 4.90 -33.31
C ALA A 138 4.70 3.57 -32.58
N PHE A 139 5.23 3.61 -31.37
CA PHE A 139 5.41 2.45 -30.50
C PHE A 139 4.59 2.64 -29.23
N GLU A 140 3.72 1.69 -28.92
CA GLU A 140 3.03 1.62 -27.62
C GLU A 140 3.92 0.83 -26.67
N ILE A 141 4.22 1.42 -25.51
CA ILE A 141 5.01 0.80 -24.45
C ILE A 141 4.06 0.12 -23.48
N VAL A 142 4.28 -1.15 -23.23
CA VAL A 142 3.42 -1.99 -22.38
C VAL A 142 4.21 -2.47 -21.18
N ASP A 143 3.54 -2.51 -20.02
CA ASP A 143 4.13 -3.01 -18.77
C ASP A 143 4.10 -4.55 -18.69
N GLU A 144 4.65 -5.07 -17.59
CA GLU A 144 4.70 -6.51 -17.27
C GLU A 144 3.32 -7.17 -17.08
N TYR A 145 2.24 -6.39 -17.05
CA TYR A 145 0.85 -6.87 -16.94
C TYR A 145 0.06 -6.70 -18.25
N GLY A 146 0.68 -6.18 -19.29
CA GLY A 146 0.02 -5.93 -20.57
C GLY A 146 -0.75 -4.61 -20.64
N VAL A 147 -0.47 -3.67 -19.74
CA VAL A 147 -1.11 -2.34 -19.72
C VAL A 147 -0.23 -1.34 -20.48
N ILE A 148 -0.84 -0.52 -21.35
CA ILE A 148 -0.13 0.54 -22.06
C ILE A 148 0.21 1.66 -21.08
N VAL A 149 1.49 1.98 -20.97
CA VAL A 149 2.01 2.99 -20.04
C VAL A 149 2.46 4.27 -20.74
N ALA A 150 2.85 4.17 -22.02
CA ALA A 150 3.29 5.33 -22.80
C ALA A 150 3.23 5.03 -24.31
N SER A 151 3.44 6.07 -25.13
CA SER A 151 3.69 5.95 -26.57
C SER A 151 4.98 6.69 -26.90
N ALA A 152 5.74 6.18 -27.88
CA ALA A 152 6.99 6.76 -28.37
C ALA A 152 6.98 6.81 -29.90
N ALA A 153 7.65 7.82 -30.49
CA ALA A 153 7.80 7.94 -31.93
C ALA A 153 8.82 6.95 -32.53
N SER A 154 9.74 6.45 -31.69
CA SER A 154 10.74 5.45 -32.08
C SER A 154 10.76 4.28 -31.11
N ALA A 155 11.32 3.14 -31.56
CA ALA A 155 11.47 1.95 -30.73
C ALA A 155 12.30 2.30 -29.47
N PRO A 156 11.76 2.08 -28.26
CA PRO A 156 12.50 2.37 -27.04
C PRO A 156 13.70 1.43 -26.91
N PRO A 157 14.91 1.95 -26.65
CA PRO A 157 16.09 1.11 -26.49
C PRO A 157 15.92 0.18 -25.27
N GLY A 158 16.33 -1.07 -25.46
CA GLY A 158 16.32 -2.07 -24.38
C GLY A 158 14.98 -2.72 -24.08
N LEU A 159 13.91 -2.37 -24.79
CA LEU A 159 12.63 -3.08 -24.72
C LEU A 159 12.48 -4.00 -25.95
N PRO A 160 12.11 -5.28 -25.75
CA PRO A 160 11.81 -6.18 -26.85
C PRO A 160 10.58 -5.70 -27.63
N LEU A 161 10.61 -5.92 -28.95
CA LEU A 161 9.47 -5.61 -29.81
C LEU A 161 8.51 -6.79 -29.83
N LEU A 162 7.23 -6.53 -29.59
CA LEU A 162 6.19 -7.53 -29.80
C LEU A 162 5.74 -7.52 -31.25
N HIS A 163 5.96 -8.64 -31.93
CA HIS A 163 5.35 -8.95 -33.21
C HIS A 163 4.05 -9.71 -32.95
N SER A 164 2.95 -9.14 -33.34
CA SER A 164 1.62 -9.73 -33.18
C SER A 164 0.82 -9.55 -34.46
N PRO A 165 -0.09 -10.46 -34.77
CA PRO A 165 -0.92 -10.33 -35.97
C PRO A 165 -1.65 -8.99 -36.02
N PRO A 166 -1.91 -8.45 -37.22
CA PRO A 166 -2.77 -7.29 -37.39
C PRO A 166 -4.12 -7.55 -36.71
N GLY A 167 -4.50 -6.72 -35.75
CA GLY A 167 -5.74 -6.89 -34.99
C GLY A 167 -5.59 -7.31 -33.52
N ALA A 168 -4.37 -7.62 -33.04
CA ALA A 168 -4.15 -7.77 -31.60
C ALA A 168 -4.47 -6.45 -30.89
N LEU A 169 -5.60 -6.44 -30.19
CA LEU A 169 -6.11 -5.26 -29.50
C LEU A 169 -5.29 -4.97 -28.24
N ARG A 170 -5.34 -3.70 -27.82
CA ARG A 170 -4.83 -3.27 -26.51
C ARG A 170 -5.35 -4.21 -25.41
N GLY A 171 -4.45 -4.71 -24.57
CA GLY A 171 -4.80 -5.65 -23.50
C GLY A 171 -5.25 -7.03 -24.00
N SER A 172 -4.93 -7.40 -25.24
CA SER A 172 -5.25 -8.73 -25.75
C SER A 172 -4.57 -9.84 -24.97
N ALA A 173 -5.09 -11.06 -25.08
CA ALA A 173 -4.53 -12.23 -24.40
C ALA A 173 -3.07 -12.47 -24.83
N GLN A 174 -2.73 -12.19 -26.10
CA GLN A 174 -1.39 -12.30 -26.66
C GLN A 174 -0.40 -11.33 -25.99
N VAL A 175 -0.79 -10.06 -25.88
CA VAL A 175 0.04 -9.03 -25.22
C VAL A 175 0.28 -9.38 -23.76
N ARG A 176 -0.77 -9.81 -23.06
CA ARG A 176 -0.64 -10.25 -21.66
C ARG A 176 0.25 -11.47 -21.51
N ALA A 177 0.10 -12.46 -22.42
CA ALA A 177 0.92 -13.66 -22.38
C ALA A 177 2.40 -13.34 -22.59
N ALA A 178 2.74 -12.52 -23.59
CA ALA A 178 4.09 -12.05 -23.87
C ALA A 178 4.68 -11.31 -22.65
N ALA A 179 3.93 -10.38 -22.06
CA ALA A 179 4.36 -9.62 -20.89
C ALA A 179 4.61 -10.52 -19.67
N VAL A 180 3.71 -11.50 -19.42
CA VAL A 180 3.85 -12.47 -18.33
C VAL A 180 5.09 -13.34 -18.54
N VAL A 181 5.30 -13.85 -19.76
CA VAL A 181 6.50 -14.66 -20.08
C VAL A 181 7.77 -13.86 -19.81
N LEU A 182 7.85 -12.61 -20.29
CA LEU A 182 9.02 -11.75 -20.05
C LEU A 182 9.24 -11.46 -18.56
N ARG A 183 8.19 -11.26 -17.79
CA ARG A 183 8.27 -11.03 -16.34
C ARG A 183 8.85 -12.25 -15.61
N GLU A 184 8.47 -13.45 -16.03
CA GLU A 184 8.90 -14.70 -15.40
C GLU A 184 10.32 -15.11 -15.78
N LEU A 185 10.89 -14.53 -16.84
CA LEU A 185 12.29 -14.75 -17.22
C LEU A 185 13.25 -14.11 -16.20
N PRO A 186 14.34 -14.80 -15.83
CA PRO A 186 15.45 -14.19 -15.13
C PRO A 186 16.03 -13.01 -15.91
N ALA A 187 16.50 -11.98 -15.21
CA ALA A 187 17.01 -10.75 -15.83
C ALA A 187 18.06 -11.05 -16.92
N ARG A 188 18.98 -11.99 -16.68
CA ARG A 188 20.03 -12.37 -17.63
C ARG A 188 19.50 -12.87 -18.98
N LEU A 189 18.36 -13.57 -19.00
CA LEU A 189 17.73 -14.03 -20.24
C LEU A 189 16.84 -12.95 -20.84
N ARG A 190 16.06 -12.27 -20.01
CA ARG A 190 15.19 -11.17 -20.43
C ARG A 190 15.95 -10.07 -21.16
N ASP A 191 17.12 -9.68 -20.65
CA ASP A 191 17.95 -8.64 -21.25
C ASP A 191 18.54 -9.05 -22.62
N ARG A 192 18.49 -10.33 -22.97
CA ARG A 192 18.90 -10.85 -24.28
C ARG A 192 17.75 -10.91 -25.28
N VAL A 193 16.51 -10.83 -24.83
CA VAL A 193 15.34 -10.86 -25.75
C VAL A 193 15.29 -9.56 -26.52
N THR A 194 15.23 -9.67 -27.85
CA THR A 194 15.15 -8.54 -28.79
C THR A 194 13.75 -8.38 -29.36
N ALA A 195 13.05 -9.50 -29.56
CA ALA A 195 11.67 -9.50 -30.01
C ALA A 195 10.89 -10.67 -29.41
N VAL A 196 9.60 -10.52 -29.37
CA VAL A 196 8.64 -11.54 -28.96
C VAL A 196 7.62 -11.70 -30.06
N ASP A 197 7.37 -12.92 -30.48
CA ASP A 197 6.28 -13.25 -31.42
C ASP A 197 5.19 -13.98 -30.61
N ALA A 198 3.96 -13.48 -30.68
CA ALA A 198 2.82 -14.04 -29.94
C ALA A 198 1.57 -14.09 -30.86
N PRO A 199 1.51 -15.00 -31.82
CA PRO A 199 0.34 -15.17 -32.68
C PRO A 199 -0.89 -15.62 -31.88
N ALA A 200 -0.68 -16.35 -30.80
CA ALA A 200 -1.69 -16.73 -29.80
C ALA A 200 -1.13 -16.66 -28.40
N ALA A 201 -2.00 -16.59 -27.39
CA ALA A 201 -1.57 -16.55 -25.97
C ALA A 201 -0.83 -17.82 -25.52
N SER A 202 -1.06 -18.93 -26.20
CA SER A 202 -0.37 -20.21 -25.96
C SER A 202 0.87 -20.43 -26.85
N GLN A 203 1.22 -19.46 -27.72
CA GLN A 203 2.29 -19.57 -28.70
C GLN A 203 3.17 -18.33 -28.61
N VAL A 204 4.00 -18.27 -27.58
CA VAL A 204 4.97 -17.18 -27.38
C VAL A 204 6.34 -17.70 -27.76
N THR A 205 6.98 -16.99 -28.68
CA THR A 205 8.35 -17.24 -29.15
C THR A 205 9.21 -16.05 -28.78
N LEU A 206 10.41 -16.29 -28.29
CA LEU A 206 11.37 -15.28 -27.88
C LEU A 206 12.54 -15.29 -28.89
N ASP A 207 12.75 -14.17 -29.56
CA ASP A 207 13.95 -13.95 -30.37
C ASP A 207 15.01 -13.29 -29.46
N MET A 208 16.16 -13.93 -29.38
CA MET A 208 17.25 -13.49 -28.49
C MET A 208 18.44 -12.97 -29.30
N ARG A 209 19.26 -12.12 -28.65
CA ARG A 209 20.53 -11.70 -29.23
C ARG A 209 21.39 -12.90 -29.65
N GLY A 210 22.03 -12.81 -30.81
CA GLY A 210 22.85 -13.88 -31.37
C GLY A 210 22.07 -14.86 -32.25
N GLY A 211 20.83 -14.50 -32.67
CA GLY A 211 20.03 -15.30 -33.57
C GLY A 211 19.37 -16.54 -32.94
N VAL A 212 19.41 -16.63 -31.63
CA VAL A 212 18.78 -17.74 -30.91
C VAL A 212 17.28 -17.50 -30.76
N ARG A 213 16.50 -18.53 -31.08
CA ARG A 213 15.04 -18.52 -30.97
C ARG A 213 14.58 -19.54 -29.92
N VAL A 214 13.70 -19.11 -29.00
CA VAL A 214 13.14 -19.96 -27.96
C VAL A 214 11.63 -20.02 -28.10
N GLN A 215 11.09 -21.17 -28.44
CA GLN A 215 9.67 -21.47 -28.43
C GLN A 215 9.25 -21.70 -26.96
N TRP A 216 8.63 -20.70 -26.35
CA TRP A 216 8.23 -20.77 -24.95
C TRP A 216 6.85 -21.41 -24.77
N GLY A 217 5.96 -21.21 -25.74
CA GLY A 217 4.55 -21.57 -25.61
C GLY A 217 3.76 -20.59 -24.75
N GLY A 218 2.77 -21.07 -24.00
CA GLY A 218 1.96 -20.22 -23.13
C GLY A 218 2.62 -19.85 -21.83
N PRO A 219 2.07 -18.85 -21.08
CA PRO A 219 2.44 -18.62 -19.70
C PRO A 219 2.06 -19.83 -18.84
N GLY A 220 2.85 -20.10 -17.83
CA GLY A 220 2.67 -21.25 -16.94
C GLY A 220 3.80 -22.26 -17.04
N ARG A 221 3.96 -23.03 -15.98
CA ARG A 221 5.07 -23.99 -15.79
C ARG A 221 6.46 -23.40 -16.03
N SER A 222 6.60 -22.09 -15.87
CA SER A 222 7.82 -21.34 -16.23
C SER A 222 9.06 -21.84 -15.49
N GLY A 223 8.90 -22.31 -14.25
CA GLY A 223 10.01 -22.94 -13.52
C GLY A 223 10.55 -24.20 -14.20
N ALA A 224 9.67 -25.08 -14.67
CA ALA A 224 10.07 -26.30 -15.38
C ALA A 224 10.69 -25.95 -16.73
N LYS A 225 10.08 -25.05 -17.50
CA LYS A 225 10.61 -24.57 -18.80
C LYS A 225 11.98 -23.93 -18.65
N MET A 226 12.19 -23.15 -17.59
CA MET A 226 13.47 -22.54 -17.28
C MET A 226 14.54 -23.57 -16.95
N ALA A 227 14.22 -24.58 -16.13
CA ALA A 227 15.16 -25.63 -15.78
C ALA A 227 15.61 -26.41 -17.04
N GLU A 228 14.67 -26.71 -17.90
CA GLU A 228 14.91 -27.42 -19.16
C GLU A 228 15.71 -26.57 -20.15
N LEU A 229 15.31 -25.30 -20.35
CA LEU A 229 16.05 -24.37 -21.19
C LEU A 229 17.51 -24.20 -20.71
N ALA A 230 17.73 -24.12 -19.39
CA ALA A 230 19.08 -24.00 -18.84
C ALA A 230 19.98 -25.22 -19.13
N ILE A 231 19.39 -26.41 -19.25
CA ILE A 231 20.10 -27.62 -19.64
C ILE A 231 20.40 -27.59 -21.15
N LEU A 232 19.40 -27.29 -21.97
CA LEU A 232 19.51 -27.26 -23.43
C LEU A 232 20.49 -26.19 -23.91
N MET A 233 20.53 -25.03 -23.29
CA MET A 233 21.44 -23.93 -23.65
C MET A 233 22.92 -24.20 -23.33
N ARG A 234 23.26 -25.33 -22.71
CA ARG A 234 24.64 -25.80 -22.63
C ARG A 234 25.16 -26.29 -24.00
N GLY A 235 24.25 -26.70 -24.85
CA GLY A 235 24.51 -26.91 -26.29
C GLY A 235 24.54 -25.56 -27.03
N HIS A 236 24.95 -25.59 -28.31
CA HIS A 236 25.08 -24.40 -29.16
C HIS A 236 24.05 -24.44 -30.29
N ALA A 237 22.78 -24.70 -29.96
CA ALA A 237 21.70 -24.70 -30.95
C ALA A 237 21.18 -23.25 -31.18
N SER A 238 20.61 -23.03 -32.35
CA SER A 238 19.95 -21.76 -32.69
C SER A 238 18.45 -21.75 -32.35
N TYR A 239 17.88 -22.92 -32.09
CA TYR A 239 16.47 -23.07 -31.75
C TYR A 239 16.29 -24.00 -30.55
N TYR A 240 15.43 -23.59 -29.62
CA TYR A 240 15.04 -24.35 -28.45
C TYR A 240 13.52 -24.34 -28.32
N ASP A 241 12.91 -25.51 -28.14
CA ASP A 241 11.48 -25.62 -27.82
C ASP A 241 11.32 -26.15 -26.41
N VAL A 242 10.72 -25.32 -25.54
CA VAL A 242 10.38 -25.63 -24.17
C VAL A 242 8.90 -25.40 -23.91
N SER A 243 8.10 -25.37 -24.94
CA SER A 243 6.66 -25.11 -24.85
C SER A 243 5.92 -26.13 -24.00
N ASP A 244 6.37 -27.39 -24.04
CA ASP A 244 5.86 -28.48 -23.20
C ASP A 244 7.00 -29.15 -22.43
N PRO A 245 7.17 -28.86 -21.13
CA PRO A 245 8.19 -29.47 -20.32
C PRO A 245 8.10 -31.01 -20.31
N GLY A 246 9.23 -31.67 -20.55
CA GLY A 246 9.31 -33.13 -20.73
C GLY A 246 9.38 -33.60 -22.18
N THR A 247 9.11 -32.72 -23.15
CA THR A 247 9.22 -33.02 -24.60
C THR A 247 10.09 -32.03 -25.36
N ALA A 248 10.98 -31.34 -24.63
CA ALA A 248 11.80 -30.28 -25.20
C ALA A 248 12.67 -30.78 -26.36
N ALA A 249 12.84 -29.91 -27.35
CA ALA A 249 13.62 -30.19 -28.57
C ALA A 249 14.61 -29.06 -28.86
N THR A 250 15.69 -29.39 -29.56
CA THR A 250 16.66 -28.43 -30.09
C THR A 250 16.81 -28.60 -31.58
N GLY A 251 17.00 -27.49 -32.33
CA GLY A 251 17.29 -27.46 -33.74
C GLY A 251 18.52 -26.58 -34.02
N GLY A 252 19.30 -26.96 -34.97
CA GLY A 252 20.48 -26.22 -35.44
C GLY A 252 20.23 -25.51 -36.75
#